data_d6fff28e05b3d35c917f2eb3ac09cd3a
#
_entry.id   d6fff28e05b3d35c917f2eb3ac09cd3a
#
_cell.length_a   1.000
_cell.length_b   1.000
_cell.length_c   1.000
_cell.angle_alpha   90.00
_cell.angle_beta   90.00
_cell.angle_gamma   90.00
#
_symmetry.space_group_name_H-M   'P 1'
#
loop_
_entity.id
_entity.type
_entity.pdbx_description
1 polymer ?
#
loop_
_entity_poly.entity_id
_entity_poly.type
_entity_poly.pdbx_seq_one_letter_code
_entity_poly.pdbx_strand_id
1 'polypeptide(L)'
;MNLAQIMVSGNIGQQPEIRDVNGTKVANFSIAVNENYKTKSGEKKENTHWYRCEAWDGANGSGLVTNVIEKYAEKGTTVFVQGFPIVESYEKDGQKMTAFKIKLAGVSSTFRLLNNKESANGEATTSPKVDEKLDDDIPF
;
A
#
# COMPACT_ATOMS: atom_id res chain seq x y z
N MET A 1 8.34 -19.52 -17.08
CA MET A 1 8.27 -18.21 -16.42
C MET A 1 7.52 -18.32 -15.11
N ASN A 2 8.03 -17.68 -14.10
CA ASN A 2 7.37 -17.64 -12.80
C ASN A 2 7.05 -16.19 -12.45
N LEU A 3 5.77 -15.94 -12.22
CA LEU A 3 5.33 -14.58 -11.96
C LEU A 3 4.20 -14.57 -10.94
N ALA A 4 4.32 -13.70 -9.96
CA ALA A 4 3.25 -13.41 -9.04
C ALA A 4 3.33 -11.93 -8.69
N GLN A 5 2.22 -11.24 -8.83
CA GLN A 5 2.16 -9.82 -8.52
C GLN A 5 0.83 -9.50 -7.85
N ILE A 6 0.89 -8.56 -6.92
CA ILE A 6 -0.31 -8.06 -6.29
C ILE A 6 -0.24 -6.53 -6.26
N MET A 7 -1.36 -5.91 -6.51
CA MET A 7 -1.50 -4.46 -6.44
C MET A 7 -2.48 -4.11 -5.34
N VAL A 8 -2.09 -3.16 -4.51
CA VAL A 8 -2.91 -2.73 -3.39
C VAL A 8 -2.84 -1.23 -3.27
N SER A 9 -3.98 -0.60 -3.08
CA SER A 9 -4.05 0.83 -2.81
C SER A 9 -4.91 1.06 -1.59
N GLY A 10 -4.44 1.90 -0.70
CA GLY A 10 -5.15 2.19 0.53
C GLY A 10 -4.35 3.10 1.42
N ASN A 11 -4.71 3.14 2.68
CA ASN A 11 -4.07 4.04 3.63
C ASN A 11 -3.13 3.28 4.55
N ILE A 12 -1.99 3.89 4.82
CA ILE A 12 -1.05 3.31 5.79
C ILE A 12 -1.68 3.39 7.17
N GLY A 13 -1.77 2.24 7.84
CA GLY A 13 -2.46 2.17 9.11
C GLY A 13 -1.62 2.53 10.31
N GLN A 14 -0.32 2.41 10.21
CA GLN A 14 0.60 2.74 11.28
C GLN A 14 1.86 3.31 10.69
N GLN A 15 2.55 4.09 11.50
CA GLN A 15 3.85 4.62 11.08
C GLN A 15 4.75 3.46 10.65
N PRO A 16 5.34 3.51 9.47
CA PRO A 16 6.22 2.44 9.02
C PRO A 16 7.38 2.22 9.97
N GLU A 17 7.67 0.96 10.22
CA GLU A 17 8.78 0.59 11.06
C GLU A 17 10.01 0.34 10.21
N ILE A 18 11.06 1.09 10.47
CA ILE A 18 12.29 1.01 9.69
C ILE A 18 13.33 0.24 10.49
N ARG A 19 13.92 -0.75 9.86
CA ARG A 19 14.98 -1.54 10.48
C ARG A 19 16.15 -1.68 9.52
N ASP A 20 17.31 -1.94 10.09
CA ASP A 20 18.53 -2.17 9.32
C ASP A 20 18.86 -3.64 9.37
N VAL A 21 18.92 -4.27 8.22
CA VAL A 21 19.23 -5.70 8.11
C VAL A 21 20.49 -5.84 7.25
N ASN A 22 21.62 -6.15 7.89
CA ASN A 22 22.88 -6.32 7.19
C ASN A 22 23.25 -5.13 6.30
N GLY A 23 23.00 -3.92 6.81
CA GLY A 23 23.33 -2.71 6.07
C GLY A 23 22.26 -2.25 5.10
N THR A 24 21.16 -2.97 4.99
CA THR A 24 20.08 -2.61 4.10
C THR A 24 18.85 -2.24 4.93
N LYS A 25 18.23 -1.12 4.60
CA LYS A 25 17.04 -0.70 5.33
C LYS A 25 15.81 -1.44 4.83
N VAL A 26 14.97 -1.82 5.78
CA VAL A 26 13.72 -2.51 5.51
C VAL A 26 12.61 -1.75 6.21
N ALA A 27 11.54 -1.49 5.49
CA ALA A 27 10.37 -0.83 6.06
C ALA A 27 9.22 -1.81 6.12
N ASN A 28 8.61 -1.91 7.29
CA ASN A 28 7.42 -2.73 7.48
C ASN A 28 6.23 -1.84 7.78
N PHE A 29 5.17 -2.02 7.05
CA PHE A 29 3.96 -1.24 7.24
C PHE A 29 2.76 -2.03 6.77
N SER A 30 1.57 -1.54 7.15
CA SER A 30 0.31 -2.17 6.75
C SER A 30 -0.54 -1.18 5.99
N ILE A 31 -1.25 -1.68 4.99
CA ILE A 31 -2.16 -0.87 4.20
C ILE A 31 -3.58 -1.33 4.49
N ALA A 32 -4.42 -0.38 4.84
CA ALA A 32 -5.84 -0.63 5.08
C ALA A 32 -6.61 -0.39 3.80
N VAL A 33 -7.33 -1.40 3.36
CA VAL A 33 -8.17 -1.31 2.18
C VAL A 33 -9.61 -1.50 2.63
N ASN A 34 -10.43 -0.51 2.39
CA ASN A 34 -11.83 -0.54 2.80
C ASN A 34 -12.70 -1.07 1.68
N GLU A 35 -13.50 -2.04 2.01
CA GLU A 35 -14.45 -2.60 1.08
C GLU A 35 -15.86 -2.25 1.58
N ASN A 36 -16.59 -1.50 0.77
CA ASN A 36 -17.95 -1.12 1.11
C ASN A 36 -18.93 -2.02 0.38
N TYR A 37 -19.92 -2.49 1.09
CA TYR A 37 -20.93 -3.33 0.47
C TYR A 37 -22.28 -3.10 1.11
N LYS A 38 -23.34 -3.54 0.44
CA LYS A 38 -24.69 -3.47 0.95
C LYS A 38 -25.20 -4.85 1.26
N THR A 39 -25.88 -4.98 2.39
CA THR A 39 -26.52 -6.23 2.73
C THR A 39 -27.84 -6.34 1.97
N LYS A 40 -28.46 -7.52 2.05
CA LYS A 40 -29.74 -7.76 1.39
C LYS A 40 -30.82 -6.82 1.92
N SER A 41 -30.69 -6.39 3.15
CA SER A 41 -31.66 -5.45 3.75
C SER A 41 -31.40 -4.02 3.35
N GLY A 42 -30.40 -3.73 2.54
CA GLY A 42 -30.08 -2.40 2.10
C GLY A 42 -29.15 -1.64 3.01
N GLU A 43 -28.64 -2.27 4.04
CA GLU A 43 -27.75 -1.65 5.00
C GLU A 43 -26.34 -1.56 4.43
N LYS A 44 -25.71 -0.40 4.59
CA LYS A 44 -24.34 -0.20 4.15
C LYS A 44 -23.38 -0.71 5.21
N LYS A 45 -22.43 -1.52 4.79
CA LYS A 45 -21.40 -2.03 5.68
C LYS A 45 -20.04 -1.85 5.08
N GLU A 46 -19.04 -1.81 5.96
CA GLU A 46 -17.66 -1.61 5.55
C GLU A 46 -16.79 -2.64 6.21
N ASN A 47 -15.96 -3.31 5.39
CA ASN A 47 -14.92 -4.20 5.87
C ASN A 47 -13.58 -3.55 5.60
N THR A 48 -12.66 -3.68 6.53
CA THR A 48 -11.30 -3.21 6.34
C THR A 48 -10.37 -4.39 6.26
N HIS A 49 -9.64 -4.47 5.17
CA HIS A 49 -8.66 -5.52 4.96
C HIS A 49 -7.27 -4.94 5.13
N TRP A 50 -6.43 -5.65 5.87
CA TRP A 50 -5.09 -5.19 6.19
C TRP A 50 -4.06 -6.01 5.42
N TYR A 51 -3.23 -5.32 4.66
CA TYR A 51 -2.18 -5.96 3.89
C TYR A 51 -0.83 -5.52 4.43
N ARG A 52 -0.03 -6.49 4.80
CA ARG A 52 1.29 -6.24 5.33
C ARG A 52 2.28 -6.08 4.20
N CYS A 53 3.11 -5.05 4.27
CA CYS A 53 4.10 -4.79 3.25
C CYS A 53 5.49 -4.77 3.86
N GLU A 54 6.45 -5.28 3.10
CA GLU A 54 7.85 -5.27 3.49
C GLU A 54 8.63 -4.69 2.32
N ALA A 55 9.17 -3.51 2.51
CA ALA A 55 9.90 -2.82 1.47
C ALA A 55 11.39 -2.81 1.77
N TRP A 56 12.19 -3.10 0.78
CA TRP A 56 13.63 -3.16 0.92
C TRP A 56 14.29 -2.02 0.17
N ASP A 57 15.28 -1.42 0.80
CA ASP A 57 16.11 -0.42 0.16
C ASP A 57 16.95 -1.15 -0.88
N GLY A 58 16.90 -0.67 -2.08
CA GLY A 58 17.26 -1.33 -3.25
C GLY A 58 18.44 -2.23 -3.31
N ALA A 59 18.17 -3.48 -3.56
CA ALA A 59 19.18 -4.33 -4.15
C ALA A 59 19.61 -3.75 -5.49
N ASN A 60 18.79 -2.90 -6.09
CA ASN A 60 19.12 -2.21 -7.33
C ASN A 60 19.46 -0.74 -7.10
N GLY A 61 19.71 -0.37 -5.85
CA GLY A 61 20.10 0.99 -5.53
C GLY A 61 18.99 2.01 -5.57
N SER A 62 17.76 1.56 -5.55
CA SER A 62 16.62 2.48 -5.69
C SER A 62 16.44 3.40 -4.48
N GLY A 63 16.88 2.97 -3.32
CA GLY A 63 16.72 3.78 -2.12
C GLY A 63 15.27 4.01 -1.74
N LEU A 64 14.40 3.07 -2.03
CA LEU A 64 12.98 3.23 -1.76
C LEU A 64 12.70 3.54 -0.29
N VAL A 65 13.29 2.81 0.62
CA VAL A 65 13.05 3.03 2.04
C VAL A 65 13.66 4.34 2.50
N THR A 66 14.93 4.56 2.18
CA THR A 66 15.63 5.75 2.65
C THR A 66 15.08 7.04 2.05
N ASN A 67 14.78 7.03 0.76
CA ASN A 67 14.46 8.26 0.04
C ASN A 67 12.96 8.54 -0.03
N VAL A 68 12.13 7.54 0.11
CA VAL A 68 10.69 7.73 -0.07
C VAL A 68 9.91 7.39 1.19
N ILE A 69 10.01 6.14 1.63
CA ILE A 69 9.17 5.68 2.73
C ILE A 69 9.52 6.37 4.04
N GLU A 70 10.80 6.43 4.35
CA GLU A 70 11.23 7.05 5.59
C GLU A 70 10.89 8.52 5.66
N LYS A 71 10.93 9.20 4.53
CA LYS A 71 10.71 10.65 4.49
C LYS A 71 9.26 11.04 4.37
N TYR A 72 8.47 10.29 3.64
CA TYR A 72 7.13 10.74 3.27
C TYR A 72 6.00 9.83 3.70
N ALA A 73 6.27 8.56 3.92
CA ALA A 73 5.21 7.63 4.27
C ALA A 73 4.95 7.68 5.77
N GLU A 74 3.73 8.04 6.13
CA GLU A 74 3.35 8.07 7.53
C GLU A 74 1.93 7.57 7.68
N LYS A 75 1.51 7.41 8.92
CA LYS A 75 0.16 6.94 9.19
C LYS A 75 -0.86 7.83 8.51
N GLY A 76 -1.80 7.22 7.82
CA GLY A 76 -2.87 7.94 7.14
C GLY A 76 -2.57 8.30 5.70
N THR A 77 -1.34 8.10 5.26
CA THR A 77 -0.98 8.40 3.88
C THR A 77 -1.61 7.39 2.93
N THR A 78 -2.17 7.88 1.84
CA THR A 78 -2.71 7.01 0.81
C THR A 78 -1.59 6.60 -0.14
N VAL A 79 -1.46 5.30 -0.35
CA VAL A 79 -0.38 4.77 -1.17
C VAL A 79 -0.90 3.73 -2.15
N PHE A 80 -0.14 3.54 -3.20
CA PHE A 80 -0.33 2.45 -4.14
C PHE A 80 0.95 1.62 -4.15
N VAL A 81 0.80 0.31 -3.99
CA VAL A 81 1.95 -0.58 -4.04
C VAL A 81 1.70 -1.71 -5.02
N GLN A 82 2.76 -2.16 -5.64
CA GLN A 82 2.74 -3.33 -6.48
C GLN A 82 3.97 -4.15 -6.13
N GLY A 83 3.75 -5.38 -5.74
CA GLY A 83 4.87 -6.19 -5.30
C GLY A 83 4.60 -7.67 -5.43
N PHE A 84 5.47 -8.43 -4.84
CA PHE A 84 5.42 -9.88 -4.91
C PHE A 84 4.71 -10.43 -3.67
N PRO A 85 3.63 -11.20 -3.84
CA PRO A 85 2.94 -11.79 -2.68
C PRO A 85 3.74 -12.95 -2.13
N ILE A 86 3.95 -12.92 -0.82
CA ILE A 86 4.69 -13.97 -0.15
C ILE A 86 3.80 -14.60 0.90
N VAL A 87 3.75 -15.93 0.88
CA VAL A 87 3.04 -16.70 1.88
C VAL A 87 4.07 -17.50 2.65
N GLU A 88 4.17 -17.23 3.94
CA GLU A 88 5.12 -17.92 4.79
C GLU A 88 4.39 -18.81 5.78
N SER A 89 4.91 -20.00 5.97
CA SER A 89 4.40 -20.93 6.97
C SER A 89 5.36 -20.97 8.15
N TYR A 90 4.84 -20.89 9.34
CA TYR A 90 5.64 -20.95 10.54
C TYR A 90 4.87 -21.68 11.63
N GLU A 91 5.61 -22.15 12.63
CA GLU A 91 5.01 -22.84 13.76
C GLU A 91 5.01 -21.94 14.98
N LYS A 92 3.89 -21.86 15.65
CA LYS A 92 3.76 -21.13 16.89
C LYS A 92 2.97 -21.98 17.86
N ASP A 93 3.57 -22.28 18.99
CA ASP A 93 2.92 -23.11 20.03
C ASP A 93 2.39 -24.42 19.48
N GLY A 94 3.16 -25.04 18.60
CA GLY A 94 2.81 -26.35 18.05
C GLY A 94 1.79 -26.31 16.93
N GLN A 95 1.36 -25.11 16.54
CA GLN A 95 0.38 -24.95 15.45
C GLN A 95 1.03 -24.36 14.23
N LYS A 96 0.65 -24.88 13.08
CA LYS A 96 1.10 -24.32 11.82
C LYS A 96 0.30 -23.07 11.51
N MET A 97 0.99 -21.98 11.28
CA MET A 97 0.35 -20.72 10.95
C MET A 97 0.88 -20.19 9.62
N THR A 98 0.05 -19.44 8.94
CA THR A 98 0.39 -18.89 7.66
C THR A 98 0.33 -17.37 7.73
N ALA A 99 1.35 -16.72 7.22
CA ALA A 99 1.40 -15.27 7.15
C ALA A 99 1.53 -14.84 5.70
N PHE A 100 0.80 -13.80 5.34
CA PHE A 100 0.84 -13.22 4.00
C PHE A 100 1.44 -11.83 4.07
N LYS A 101 2.33 -11.55 3.14
CA LYS A 101 2.87 -10.19 3.04
C LYS A 101 3.22 -9.86 1.60
N ILE A 102 3.35 -8.58 1.33
CA ILE A 102 3.71 -8.08 0.02
C ILE A 102 5.15 -7.58 0.09
N LYS A 103 6.00 -8.15 -0.72
CA LYS A 103 7.41 -7.77 -0.74
C LYS A 103 7.66 -6.75 -1.85
N LEU A 104 8.22 -5.63 -1.46
CA LEU A 104 8.59 -4.58 -2.40
C LEU A 104 10.10 -4.55 -2.51
N ALA A 105 10.61 -5.21 -3.51
CA ALA A 105 12.04 -5.28 -3.76
C ALA A 105 12.28 -5.50 -5.24
N GLY A 106 13.30 -4.85 -5.75
CA GLY A 106 13.67 -5.02 -7.14
C GLY A 106 12.90 -4.10 -8.09
N VAL A 107 13.20 -4.26 -9.36
CA VAL A 107 12.71 -3.33 -10.37
C VAL A 107 11.23 -3.50 -10.68
N SER A 108 10.67 -4.66 -10.37
CA SER A 108 9.27 -4.90 -10.67
C SER A 108 8.33 -4.38 -9.59
N SER A 109 8.88 -3.82 -8.53
CA SER A 109 8.07 -3.30 -7.43
C SER A 109 7.78 -1.82 -7.63
N THR A 110 6.60 -1.39 -7.19
CA THR A 110 6.19 -0.01 -7.31
C THR A 110 5.64 0.47 -5.98
N PHE A 111 6.02 1.67 -5.59
CA PHE A 111 5.48 2.35 -4.43
C PHE A 111 5.21 3.79 -4.81
N ARG A 112 3.97 4.24 -4.66
CA ARG A 112 3.60 5.60 -4.99
C ARG A 112 2.77 6.21 -3.88
N LEU A 113 3.05 7.47 -3.59
CA LEU A 113 2.27 8.25 -2.65
C LEU A 113 1.16 8.93 -3.43
N LEU A 114 -0.08 8.63 -3.08
CA LEU A 114 -1.22 9.16 -3.83
C LEU A 114 -1.84 10.37 -3.18
N ASN A 115 -1.71 10.51 -1.88
CA ASN A 115 -2.28 11.64 -1.17
C ASN A 115 -1.16 12.45 -0.55
N ASN A 116 -0.91 13.61 -1.11
CA ASN A 116 0.12 14.50 -0.62
C ASN A 116 -0.56 15.78 -0.15
N LYS A 117 -0.34 16.12 1.10
CA LYS A 117 -0.95 17.31 1.65
C LYS A 117 -0.57 18.57 0.89
N GLU A 118 0.64 18.62 0.42
CA GLU A 118 1.08 19.77 -0.32
C GLU A 118 0.35 19.90 -1.64
N SER A 119 0.16 18.78 -2.30
CA SER A 119 -0.60 18.78 -3.55
C SER A 119 -2.02 19.24 -3.31
N ALA A 120 -2.59 18.81 -2.21
CA ALA A 120 -3.96 19.17 -1.91
C ALA A 120 -4.13 20.66 -1.72
N ASN A 121 -3.09 21.33 -1.23
CA ASN A 121 -3.20 22.76 -0.99
C ASN A 121 -3.17 23.59 -2.24
N GLY A 122 -2.43 23.18 -3.23
CA GLY A 122 -2.22 24.02 -4.40
C GLY A 122 -3.09 23.67 -5.57
N GLU A 123 -3.29 22.42 -5.79
CA GLU A 123 -3.87 21.98 -7.05
C GLU A 123 -5.25 21.41 -6.97
N ALA A 124 -5.67 21.06 -5.80
CA ALA A 124 -6.99 20.49 -5.64
C ALA A 124 -8.09 21.46 -6.03
N THR A 125 -7.77 22.72 -6.11
CA THR A 125 -8.77 23.72 -6.41
C THR A 125 -9.20 23.73 -7.86
N THR A 126 -8.37 23.24 -8.75
CA THR A 126 -8.70 23.32 -10.17
C THR A 126 -9.19 22.02 -10.74
N SER A 127 -8.73 20.93 -10.22
CA SER A 127 -9.05 19.63 -10.82
C SER A 127 -10.45 19.12 -10.57
N PRO A 128 -11.02 19.29 -9.40
CA PRO A 128 -12.29 18.63 -9.11
C PRO A 128 -13.43 18.95 -10.04
N LYS A 129 -13.46 20.17 -10.52
CA LYS A 129 -14.56 20.57 -11.38
C LYS A 129 -14.57 19.87 -12.72
N VAL A 130 -13.39 19.69 -13.25
CA VAL A 130 -13.28 19.04 -14.56
C VAL A 130 -13.61 17.56 -14.44
N ASP A 131 -13.15 16.98 -13.36
CA ASP A 131 -13.35 15.56 -13.16
C ASP A 131 -14.81 15.20 -12.97
N GLU A 132 -15.54 16.06 -12.31
CA GLU A 132 -16.96 15.80 -12.13
C GLU A 132 -17.71 15.74 -13.45
N LYS A 133 -17.37 16.63 -14.34
CA LYS A 133 -18.03 16.62 -15.63
C LYS A 133 -17.68 15.39 -16.43
N LEU A 134 -16.45 14.99 -16.34
CA LEU A 134 -16.02 13.81 -17.08
C LEU A 134 -16.70 12.56 -16.57
N ASP A 135 -16.89 12.49 -15.27
CA ASP A 135 -17.53 11.34 -14.69
C ASP A 135 -18.97 11.21 -15.11
N ASP A 136 -19.65 12.35 -15.23
CA ASP A 136 -21.03 12.35 -15.65
C ASP A 136 -21.19 11.92 -17.10
N ASP A 137 -20.18 12.19 -17.90
CA ASP A 137 -20.24 11.88 -19.30
C ASP A 137 -19.86 10.45 -19.64
N ILE A 138 -19.32 9.73 -18.70
CA ILE A 138 -18.91 8.35 -18.96
C ILE A 138 -19.98 7.41 -18.49
N PRO A 139 -20.69 6.79 -19.39
CA PRO A 139 -21.75 5.84 -19.03
C PRO A 139 -21.15 4.45 -18.81
N PHE A 140 -21.08 4.07 -17.63
CA PHE A 140 -20.62 2.71 -17.33
C PHE A 140 -21.71 1.86 -16.79
#